data_e9a786ed281154143e3c9524fc472a77
#
_entry.id   e9a786ed281154143e3c9524fc472a77
#
_cell.length_a   1.000
_cell.length_b   1.000
_cell.length_c   1.000
_cell.angle_alpha   90.00
_cell.angle_beta   90.00
_cell.angle_gamma   90.00
#
_symmetry.space_group_name_H-M   'P 1'
#
loop_
_entity.id
_entity.type
_entity.pdbx_description
1 polymer ?
#
loop_
_entity_poly.entity_id
_entity_poly.type
_entity_poly.pdbx_seq_one_letter_code
_entity_poly.pdbx_strand_id
1 'polypeptide(L)'
;MVTGTFVGEYDYVLDLLENCYFPTREGVASFHEVYVDALLCAGYQKALAGDYKGAIALYNKSFEYPMNHQVFLVDERSPRDAQAYYFIAQAYEKMGQKSKAVTYYKKAVEVDTKLSFCRYWKGLALEKLGRKAEAKAIYEALLSEGKAAIVEDIVSFYGAEGTSSLTVEGINTMAYRMMGFGYLGLGDKAEAQKCFQTSLDLKNDNLWSKFMLATH
;
A
#
# COMPACT_ATOMS: atom_id res chain seq x y z
N MET A 1 -12.19 12.09 6.13
CA MET A 1 -11.90 10.70 5.73
C MET A 1 -10.41 10.39 5.76
N VAL A 2 -9.62 10.98 4.88
CA VAL A 2 -8.16 10.75 4.87
C VAL A 2 -7.56 11.00 6.26
N THR A 3 -7.92 12.08 6.93
CA THR A 3 -7.47 12.41 8.30
C THR A 3 -7.82 11.30 9.30
N GLY A 4 -9.03 10.74 9.26
CA GLY A 4 -9.46 9.66 10.16
C GLY A 4 -8.61 8.40 10.01
N THR A 5 -8.25 8.04 8.76
CA THR A 5 -7.33 6.93 8.48
C THR A 5 -5.94 7.17 9.08
N PHE A 6 -5.44 8.41 9.05
CA PHE A 6 -4.14 8.78 9.63
C PHE A 6 -4.10 8.73 11.15
N VAL A 7 -5.22 9.01 11.83
CA VAL A 7 -5.31 8.98 13.29
C VAL A 7 -5.79 7.63 13.84
N GLY A 8 -6.06 6.66 12.98
CA GLY A 8 -6.46 5.31 13.38
C GLY A 8 -7.95 5.12 13.63
N GLU A 9 -8.80 6.07 13.22
CA GLU A 9 -10.26 5.98 13.33
C GLU A 9 -10.86 5.17 12.16
N TYR A 10 -10.38 3.93 11.97
CA TYR A 10 -10.72 3.13 10.79
C TYR A 10 -12.20 2.76 10.72
N ASP A 11 -12.84 2.45 11.85
CA ASP A 11 -14.25 2.08 11.89
C ASP A 11 -15.13 3.24 11.40
N TYR A 12 -14.85 4.47 11.83
CA TYR A 12 -15.54 5.67 11.36
C TYR A 12 -15.32 5.92 9.87
N VAL A 13 -14.07 5.77 9.40
CA VAL A 13 -13.74 5.94 7.98
C VAL A 13 -14.45 4.91 7.12
N LEU A 14 -14.49 3.65 7.57
CA LEU A 14 -15.17 2.57 6.87
C LEU A 14 -16.69 2.80 6.82
N ASP A 15 -17.31 3.20 7.94
CA ASP A 15 -18.73 3.54 7.98
C ASP A 15 -19.10 4.63 6.97
N LEU A 16 -18.31 5.71 6.91
CA LEU A 16 -18.52 6.76 5.91
C LEU A 16 -18.37 6.24 4.48
N LEU A 17 -17.31 5.46 4.20
CA LEU A 17 -17.02 4.98 2.85
C LEU A 17 -18.02 3.93 2.36
N GLU A 18 -18.66 3.20 3.28
CA GLU A 18 -19.67 2.19 2.94
C GLU A 18 -21.08 2.78 2.79
N ASN A 19 -21.39 3.84 3.54
CA ASN A 19 -22.76 4.38 3.62
C ASN A 19 -22.96 5.72 2.90
N CYS A 20 -21.88 6.41 2.51
CA CYS A 20 -21.99 7.67 1.78
C CYS A 20 -21.77 7.48 0.28
N TYR A 21 -22.48 8.27 -0.52
CA TYR A 21 -22.27 8.32 -1.96
C TYR A 21 -21.20 9.34 -2.31
N PHE A 22 -20.24 8.93 -3.11
CA PHE A 22 -19.13 9.78 -3.55
C PHE A 22 -19.20 9.98 -5.06
N PRO A 23 -19.73 11.12 -5.54
CA PRO A 23 -19.75 11.41 -6.96
C PRO A 23 -18.31 11.52 -7.48
N THR A 24 -17.97 10.74 -8.50
CA THR A 24 -16.71 10.89 -9.21
C THR A 24 -16.72 12.18 -10.01
N ARG A 25 -15.69 13.01 -9.81
CA ARG A 25 -15.35 14.12 -10.69
C ARG A 25 -13.96 13.89 -11.22
N GLU A 26 -13.70 14.30 -12.46
CA GLU A 26 -12.36 14.24 -13.03
C GLU A 26 -11.36 14.97 -12.09
N GLY A 27 -10.22 14.32 -11.82
CA GLY A 27 -9.16 14.86 -10.97
C GLY A 27 -9.33 14.68 -9.46
N VAL A 28 -10.35 13.96 -8.99
CA VAL A 28 -10.51 13.64 -7.56
C VAL A 28 -9.79 12.33 -7.23
N ALA A 29 -9.10 12.31 -6.08
CA ALA A 29 -8.46 11.11 -5.56
C ALA A 29 -9.47 9.95 -5.45
N SER A 30 -9.03 8.74 -5.80
CA SER A 30 -9.85 7.54 -5.71
C SER A 30 -10.24 7.26 -4.25
N PHE A 31 -11.51 7.41 -3.91
CA PHE A 31 -12.05 7.01 -2.60
C PHE A 31 -11.86 5.53 -2.33
N HIS A 32 -11.81 4.74 -3.39
CA HIS A 32 -11.54 3.30 -3.28
C HIS A 32 -10.16 3.02 -2.67
N GLU A 33 -9.12 3.76 -3.04
CA GLU A 33 -7.80 3.61 -2.43
C GLU A 33 -7.81 3.90 -0.93
N VAL A 34 -8.57 4.93 -0.49
CA VAL A 34 -8.76 5.24 0.94
C VAL A 34 -9.51 4.12 1.66
N TYR A 35 -10.48 3.51 0.99
CA TYR A 35 -11.23 2.35 1.51
C TYR A 35 -10.32 1.14 1.69
N VAL A 36 -9.52 0.80 0.68
CA VAL A 36 -8.52 -0.27 0.78
C VAL A 36 -7.54 -0.01 1.90
N ASP A 37 -7.02 1.22 2.02
CA ASP A 37 -6.10 1.63 3.09
C ASP A 37 -6.74 1.43 4.48
N ALA A 38 -7.97 1.88 4.67
CA ALA A 38 -8.68 1.73 5.94
C ALA A 38 -8.91 0.24 6.29
N LEU A 39 -9.32 -0.58 5.33
CA LEU A 39 -9.52 -2.03 5.52
C LEU A 39 -8.23 -2.76 5.89
N LEU A 40 -7.13 -2.45 5.19
CA LEU A 40 -5.84 -3.08 5.47
C LEU A 40 -5.30 -2.68 6.85
N CYS A 41 -5.43 -1.41 7.23
CA CYS A 41 -4.99 -0.94 8.54
C CYS A 41 -5.88 -1.47 9.68
N ALA A 42 -7.21 -1.46 9.53
CA ALA A 42 -8.12 -2.04 10.50
C ALA A 42 -7.90 -3.55 10.66
N GLY A 43 -7.71 -4.26 9.55
CA GLY A 43 -7.36 -5.68 9.56
C GLY A 43 -6.03 -5.95 10.28
N TYR A 44 -5.02 -5.09 10.08
CA TYR A 44 -3.76 -5.19 10.79
C TYR A 44 -3.92 -5.01 12.30
N GLN A 45 -4.72 -4.04 12.75
CA GLN A 45 -5.04 -3.86 14.17
C GLN A 45 -5.73 -5.10 14.77
N LYS A 46 -6.72 -5.70 14.04
CA LYS A 46 -7.35 -6.96 14.48
C LYS A 46 -6.33 -8.10 14.57
N ALA A 47 -5.42 -8.21 13.61
CA ALA A 47 -4.38 -9.23 13.63
C ALA A 47 -3.43 -9.05 14.82
N LEU A 48 -3.05 -7.82 15.18
CA LEU A 48 -2.26 -7.52 16.39
C LEU A 48 -2.99 -7.92 17.68
N ALA A 49 -4.31 -7.75 17.71
CA ALA A 49 -5.15 -8.17 18.83
C ALA A 49 -5.42 -9.68 18.86
N GLY A 50 -4.90 -10.46 17.89
CA GLY A 50 -5.11 -11.91 17.79
C GLY A 50 -6.41 -12.32 17.08
N ASP A 51 -7.23 -11.36 16.65
CA ASP A 51 -8.44 -11.64 15.85
C ASP A 51 -8.08 -11.84 14.38
N TYR A 52 -7.41 -12.96 14.10
CA TYR A 52 -6.98 -13.28 12.72
C TYR A 52 -8.14 -13.54 11.77
N LYS A 53 -9.30 -14.04 12.28
CA LYS A 53 -10.48 -14.27 11.44
C LYS A 53 -11.11 -12.94 11.02
N GLY A 54 -11.27 -12.01 11.96
CA GLY A 54 -11.73 -10.65 11.68
C GLY A 54 -10.79 -9.90 10.76
N ALA A 55 -9.48 -10.04 10.95
CA ALA A 55 -8.47 -9.46 10.05
C ALA A 55 -8.63 -9.99 8.61
N ILE A 56 -8.73 -11.31 8.42
CA ILE A 56 -8.96 -11.93 7.10
C ILE A 56 -10.25 -11.44 6.46
N ALA A 57 -11.32 -11.26 7.22
CA ALA A 57 -12.58 -10.74 6.69
C ALA A 57 -12.39 -9.32 6.11
N LEU A 58 -11.72 -8.42 6.84
CA LEU A 58 -11.42 -7.06 6.37
C LEU A 58 -10.49 -7.07 5.14
N TYR A 59 -9.44 -7.89 5.14
CA TYR A 59 -8.54 -8.02 3.99
C TYR A 59 -9.27 -8.55 2.75
N ASN A 60 -10.20 -9.50 2.89
CA ASN A 60 -11.01 -9.97 1.76
C ASN A 60 -11.94 -8.88 1.22
N LYS A 61 -12.48 -8.04 2.09
CA LYS A 61 -13.36 -6.92 1.70
C LYS A 61 -12.60 -5.89 0.85
N SER A 62 -11.27 -5.78 0.97
CA SER A 62 -10.46 -4.87 0.14
C SER A 62 -10.41 -5.24 -1.36
N PHE A 63 -10.86 -6.44 -1.73
CA PHE A 63 -11.02 -6.84 -3.15
C PHE A 63 -12.36 -6.44 -3.74
N GLU A 64 -13.28 -5.91 -2.93
CA GLU A 64 -14.61 -5.51 -3.37
C GLU A 64 -14.57 -4.06 -3.85
N TYR A 65 -15.42 -3.77 -4.84
CA TYR A 65 -15.59 -2.43 -5.40
C TYR A 65 -17.04 -1.97 -5.16
N PRO A 66 -17.32 -1.33 -4.01
CA PRO A 66 -18.66 -0.88 -3.70
C PRO A 66 -19.19 0.11 -4.74
N MET A 67 -20.46 -0.05 -5.12
CA MET A 67 -21.09 0.77 -6.17
C MET A 67 -21.11 2.26 -5.86
N ASN A 68 -21.18 2.62 -4.59
CA ASN A 68 -21.12 4.01 -4.14
C ASN A 68 -19.76 4.69 -4.32
N HIS A 69 -18.69 3.91 -4.62
CA HIS A 69 -17.37 4.44 -4.98
C HIS A 69 -17.26 4.78 -6.47
N GLN A 70 -18.26 4.44 -7.27
CA GLN A 70 -18.32 4.70 -8.72
C GLN A 70 -17.09 4.23 -9.52
N VAL A 71 -16.51 3.10 -9.15
CA VAL A 71 -15.48 2.44 -9.95
C VAL A 71 -16.16 1.52 -10.94
N PHE A 72 -16.34 1.98 -12.19
CA PHE A 72 -17.18 1.29 -13.17
C PHE A 72 -16.44 0.29 -14.07
N LEU A 73 -15.12 0.40 -14.19
CA LEU A 73 -14.31 -0.45 -15.05
C LEU A 73 -13.21 -1.10 -14.23
N VAL A 74 -13.45 -2.33 -13.81
CA VAL A 74 -12.48 -3.12 -13.03
C VAL A 74 -12.06 -4.33 -13.87
N ASP A 75 -11.38 -4.07 -14.98
CA ASP A 75 -10.84 -5.13 -15.83
C ASP A 75 -9.49 -5.68 -15.30
N GLU A 76 -8.82 -4.92 -14.46
CA GLU A 76 -7.52 -5.28 -13.91
C GLU A 76 -7.53 -5.33 -12.39
N ARG A 77 -6.86 -6.34 -11.84
CA ARG A 77 -6.61 -6.44 -10.41
C ARG A 77 -5.74 -5.28 -9.94
N SER A 78 -6.07 -4.75 -8.75
CA SER A 78 -5.27 -3.70 -8.12
C SER A 78 -3.88 -4.22 -7.72
N PRO A 79 -2.81 -3.45 -7.90
CA PRO A 79 -1.50 -3.76 -7.31
C PRO A 79 -1.55 -3.96 -5.78
N ARG A 80 -2.57 -3.38 -5.12
CA ARG A 80 -2.83 -3.51 -3.68
C ARG A 80 -3.22 -4.92 -3.27
N ASP A 81 -3.73 -5.74 -4.20
CA ASP A 81 -4.07 -7.13 -3.95
C ASP A 81 -2.86 -7.94 -3.44
N ALA A 82 -1.64 -7.62 -3.90
CA ALA A 82 -0.43 -8.26 -3.40
C ALA A 82 -0.23 -8.03 -1.89
N GLN A 83 -0.52 -6.83 -1.41
CA GLN A 83 -0.46 -6.46 0.00
C GLN A 83 -1.53 -7.19 0.81
N ALA A 84 -2.78 -7.18 0.33
CA ALA A 84 -3.89 -7.85 0.98
C ALA A 84 -3.65 -9.37 1.08
N TYR A 85 -3.24 -10.01 -0.01
CA TYR A 85 -2.91 -11.44 0.01
C TYR A 85 -1.76 -11.77 0.95
N TYR A 86 -0.74 -10.92 1.02
CA TYR A 86 0.36 -11.10 1.97
C TYR A 86 -0.14 -11.05 3.42
N PHE A 87 -0.99 -10.08 3.79
CA PHE A 87 -1.55 -9.98 5.14
C PHE A 87 -2.48 -11.15 5.48
N ILE A 88 -3.30 -11.63 4.53
CA ILE A 88 -4.11 -12.84 4.69
C ILE A 88 -3.21 -14.06 4.94
N ALA A 89 -2.12 -14.20 4.17
CA ALA A 89 -1.18 -15.28 4.35
C ALA A 89 -0.54 -15.28 5.74
N GLN A 90 -0.12 -14.09 6.22
CA GLN A 90 0.41 -13.93 7.58
C GLN A 90 -0.62 -14.32 8.66
N ALA A 91 -1.88 -13.92 8.50
CA ALA A 91 -2.93 -14.29 9.44
C ALA A 91 -3.14 -15.82 9.48
N TYR A 92 -3.16 -16.49 8.33
CA TYR A 92 -3.21 -17.97 8.29
C TYR A 92 -1.97 -18.62 8.89
N GLU A 93 -0.78 -18.06 8.68
CA GLU A 93 0.46 -18.54 9.29
C GLU A 93 0.38 -18.47 10.82
N LYS A 94 -0.11 -17.34 11.38
CA LYS A 94 -0.33 -17.16 12.82
C LYS A 94 -1.37 -18.11 13.40
N MET A 95 -2.38 -18.50 12.60
CA MET A 95 -3.37 -19.53 12.97
C MET A 95 -2.85 -20.96 12.83
N GLY A 96 -1.58 -21.18 12.44
CA GLY A 96 -1.00 -22.50 12.19
C GLY A 96 -1.46 -23.16 10.88
N GLN A 97 -2.23 -22.48 10.05
CA GLN A 97 -2.78 -23.02 8.79
C GLN A 97 -1.79 -22.85 7.63
N LYS A 98 -0.63 -23.50 7.74
CA LYS A 98 0.52 -23.34 6.82
C LYS A 98 0.16 -23.54 5.34
N SER A 99 -0.64 -24.54 5.00
CA SER A 99 -1.03 -24.79 3.60
C SER A 99 -1.80 -23.62 3.00
N LYS A 100 -2.72 -23.01 3.76
CA LYS A 100 -3.44 -21.80 3.30
C LYS A 100 -2.51 -20.61 3.20
N ALA A 101 -1.62 -20.42 4.17
CA ALA A 101 -0.64 -19.35 4.11
C ALA A 101 0.20 -19.42 2.81
N VAL A 102 0.72 -20.60 2.47
CA VAL A 102 1.48 -20.82 1.21
C VAL A 102 0.62 -20.47 -0.01
N THR A 103 -0.66 -20.87 -0.03
CA THR A 103 -1.57 -20.53 -1.14
C THR A 103 -1.71 -19.02 -1.31
N TYR A 104 -1.87 -18.27 -0.23
CA TYR A 104 -2.03 -16.83 -0.30
C TYR A 104 -0.71 -16.10 -0.58
N TYR A 105 0.45 -16.59 -0.12
CA TYR A 105 1.75 -16.08 -0.56
C TYR A 105 1.94 -16.24 -2.08
N LYS A 106 1.54 -17.38 -2.66
CA LYS A 106 1.57 -17.57 -4.11
C LYS A 106 0.67 -16.56 -4.83
N LYS A 107 -0.57 -16.35 -4.35
CA LYS A 107 -1.46 -15.33 -4.90
C LYS A 107 -0.83 -13.92 -4.87
N ALA A 108 -0.17 -13.55 -3.77
CA ALA A 108 0.53 -12.25 -3.67
C ALA A 108 1.64 -12.11 -4.73
N VAL A 109 2.35 -13.19 -5.04
CA VAL A 109 3.40 -13.20 -6.08
C VAL A 109 2.82 -13.13 -7.49
N GLU A 110 1.64 -13.67 -7.74
CA GLU A 110 0.97 -13.68 -9.06
C GLU A 110 0.37 -12.32 -9.44
N VAL A 111 0.15 -11.41 -8.47
CA VAL A 111 -0.40 -10.08 -8.75
C VAL A 111 0.56 -9.29 -9.64
N ASP A 112 0.03 -8.67 -10.71
CA ASP A 112 0.74 -7.65 -11.46
C ASP A 112 0.79 -6.36 -10.63
N THR A 113 1.94 -6.13 -10.01
CA THR A 113 2.15 -4.96 -9.15
C THR A 113 2.61 -3.72 -9.91
N LYS A 114 2.85 -3.82 -11.24
CA LYS A 114 3.36 -2.73 -12.08
C LYS A 114 4.54 -2.01 -11.42
N LEU A 115 4.62 -0.72 -11.55
CA LEU A 115 5.65 0.12 -10.89
C LEU A 115 5.20 0.62 -9.51
N SER A 116 4.42 -0.19 -8.79
CA SER A 116 3.88 0.18 -7.48
C SER A 116 4.81 -0.17 -6.33
N PHE A 117 4.76 0.61 -5.25
CA PHE A 117 5.38 0.28 -3.96
C PHE A 117 4.85 -1.04 -3.37
N CYS A 118 3.69 -1.52 -3.81
CA CYS A 118 3.12 -2.81 -3.40
C CYS A 118 4.00 -4.00 -3.79
N ARG A 119 4.98 -3.82 -4.68
CA ARG A 119 6.03 -4.80 -4.95
C ARG A 119 6.78 -5.24 -3.70
N TYR A 120 6.85 -4.41 -2.67
CA TYR A 120 7.45 -4.77 -1.39
C TYR A 120 6.80 -6.00 -0.78
N TRP A 121 5.47 -6.05 -0.70
CA TRP A 121 4.76 -7.22 -0.15
C TRP A 121 4.86 -8.45 -1.05
N LYS A 122 4.96 -8.28 -2.36
CA LYS A 122 5.32 -9.35 -3.30
C LYS A 122 6.71 -9.90 -2.99
N GLY A 123 7.68 -9.03 -2.71
CA GLY A 123 9.02 -9.41 -2.28
C GLY A 123 9.00 -10.22 -0.97
N LEU A 124 8.28 -9.75 0.04
CA LEU A 124 8.11 -10.48 1.31
C LEU A 124 7.45 -11.86 1.11
N ALA A 125 6.45 -11.95 0.22
CA ALA A 125 5.82 -13.24 -0.11
C ALA A 125 6.80 -14.20 -0.80
N LEU A 126 7.66 -13.70 -1.69
CA LEU A 126 8.74 -14.47 -2.31
C LEU A 126 9.73 -15.01 -1.28
N GLU A 127 10.11 -14.22 -0.30
CA GLU A 127 10.96 -14.68 0.81
C GLU A 127 10.32 -15.84 1.58
N LYS A 128 9.03 -15.71 1.91
CA LYS A 128 8.25 -16.76 2.58
C LYS A 128 8.17 -18.05 1.77
N LEU A 129 8.22 -17.95 0.45
CA LEU A 129 8.26 -19.08 -0.48
C LEU A 129 9.69 -19.61 -0.77
N GLY A 130 10.73 -19.03 -0.12
CA GLY A 130 12.12 -19.42 -0.33
C GLY A 130 12.80 -18.83 -1.58
N ARG A 131 12.10 -17.97 -2.32
CA ARG A 131 12.55 -17.33 -3.59
C ARG A 131 13.32 -16.03 -3.30
N LYS A 132 14.35 -16.12 -2.46
CA LYS A 132 15.08 -14.95 -1.94
C LYS A 132 15.77 -14.10 -3.00
N ALA A 133 16.30 -14.71 -4.06
CA ALA A 133 16.96 -13.97 -5.13
C ALA A 133 15.99 -13.06 -5.89
N GLU A 134 14.77 -13.54 -6.13
CA GLU A 134 13.72 -12.77 -6.78
C GLU A 134 13.18 -11.63 -5.88
N ALA A 135 13.05 -11.91 -4.58
CA ALA A 135 12.70 -10.88 -3.60
C ALA A 135 13.74 -9.75 -3.58
N LYS A 136 15.03 -10.11 -3.53
CA LYS A 136 16.13 -9.15 -3.55
C LYS A 136 16.10 -8.28 -4.80
N ALA A 137 15.89 -8.87 -5.98
CA ALA A 137 15.79 -8.11 -7.23
C ALA A 137 14.64 -7.08 -7.20
N ILE A 138 13.50 -7.43 -6.59
CA ILE A 138 12.39 -6.48 -6.39
C ILE A 138 12.80 -5.30 -5.50
N TYR A 139 13.49 -5.55 -4.39
CA TYR A 139 13.91 -4.50 -3.47
C TYR A 139 14.97 -3.58 -4.09
N GLU A 140 15.92 -4.15 -4.84
CA GLU A 140 16.91 -3.39 -5.60
C GLU A 140 16.24 -2.52 -6.68
N ALA A 141 15.21 -3.04 -7.36
CA ALA A 141 14.43 -2.28 -8.33
C ALA A 141 13.66 -1.13 -7.67
N LEU A 142 12.98 -1.37 -6.54
CA LEU A 142 12.29 -0.31 -5.77
C LEU A 142 13.26 0.81 -5.38
N LEU A 143 14.45 0.45 -4.93
CA LEU A 143 15.47 1.42 -4.53
C LEU A 143 16.01 2.21 -5.72
N SER A 144 16.36 1.55 -6.82
CA SER A 144 16.93 2.19 -8.01
C SER A 144 15.92 3.10 -8.72
N GLU A 145 14.67 2.64 -8.86
CA GLU A 145 13.60 3.42 -9.46
C GLU A 145 13.20 4.61 -8.59
N GLY A 146 13.13 4.43 -7.26
CA GLY A 146 12.89 5.53 -6.33
C GLY A 146 13.98 6.61 -6.45
N LYS A 147 15.26 6.23 -6.51
CA LYS A 147 16.36 7.19 -6.73
C LYS A 147 16.25 7.92 -8.07
N ALA A 148 15.90 7.21 -9.13
CA ALA A 148 15.76 7.77 -10.46
C ALA A 148 14.52 8.68 -10.59
N ALA A 149 13.53 8.53 -9.72
CA ALA A 149 12.31 9.33 -9.74
C ALA A 149 12.43 10.67 -8.98
N ILE A 150 13.52 10.93 -8.26
CA ILE A 150 13.74 12.22 -7.58
C ILE A 150 13.89 13.33 -8.61
N VAL A 151 13.15 14.42 -8.43
CA VAL A 151 13.18 15.60 -9.29
C VAL A 151 13.47 16.85 -8.48
N GLU A 152 14.23 17.79 -9.07
CA GLU A 152 14.50 19.10 -8.48
C GLU A 152 13.50 20.15 -8.97
N ASP A 153 13.03 19.99 -10.20
CA ASP A 153 12.07 20.88 -10.83
C ASP A 153 11.13 20.11 -11.77
N ILE A 154 9.95 20.65 -12.01
CA ILE A 154 9.01 20.13 -13.01
C ILE A 154 8.90 21.16 -14.11
N VAL A 155 9.39 20.83 -15.30
CA VAL A 155 9.07 21.60 -16.51
C VAL A 155 7.58 21.35 -16.82
N SER A 156 6.72 22.29 -16.40
CA SER A 156 5.30 22.19 -16.72
C SER A 156 5.11 22.34 -18.23
N PHE A 157 4.74 21.27 -18.90
CA PHE A 157 4.16 21.36 -20.25
C PHE A 157 2.77 22.02 -20.11
N TYR A 158 2.51 23.03 -20.91
CA TYR A 158 1.23 23.74 -21.02
C TYR A 158 0.06 22.76 -21.00
N GLY A 159 -0.84 22.90 -20.01
CA GLY A 159 -2.11 22.16 -19.93
C GLY A 159 -2.31 21.26 -18.72
N ALA A 160 -1.34 21.12 -17.83
CA ALA A 160 -1.49 20.30 -16.61
C ALA A 160 -1.87 21.15 -15.37
N GLU A 161 -2.72 22.14 -15.53
CA GLU A 161 -3.29 22.85 -14.39
C GLU A 161 -4.27 21.90 -13.69
N GLY A 162 -3.89 21.39 -12.51
CA GLY A 162 -4.86 20.82 -11.58
C GLY A 162 -4.63 19.44 -11.01
N THR A 163 -3.51 18.76 -11.24
CA THR A 163 -3.24 17.48 -10.56
C THR A 163 -2.19 17.63 -9.48
N SER A 164 -2.61 17.62 -8.20
CA SER A 164 -1.72 17.66 -7.03
C SER A 164 -0.69 16.51 -6.98
N SER A 165 -0.83 15.51 -7.83
CA SER A 165 0.09 14.38 -7.99
C SER A 165 1.35 14.71 -8.80
N LEU A 166 1.38 15.83 -9.51
CA LEU A 166 2.49 16.27 -10.36
C LEU A 166 3.33 17.40 -9.76
N THR A 167 3.22 17.66 -8.46
CA THR A 167 4.13 18.59 -7.78
C THR A 167 5.48 17.91 -7.49
N VAL A 168 6.56 18.70 -7.39
CA VAL A 168 7.88 18.20 -6.99
C VAL A 168 7.80 17.45 -5.68
N GLU A 169 7.07 18.00 -4.69
CA GLU A 169 6.87 17.38 -3.40
C GLU A 169 6.11 16.05 -3.54
N GLY A 170 5.07 15.99 -4.37
CA GLY A 170 4.28 14.77 -4.59
C GLY A 170 5.10 13.65 -5.23
N ILE A 171 5.90 13.96 -6.26
CA ILE A 171 6.79 13.01 -6.92
C ILE A 171 7.84 12.52 -5.93
N ASN A 172 8.52 13.43 -5.26
CA ASN A 172 9.59 13.09 -4.32
C ASN A 172 9.05 12.31 -3.10
N THR A 173 7.84 12.63 -2.61
CA THR A 173 7.16 11.83 -1.57
C THR A 173 7.01 10.36 -1.97
N MET A 174 6.56 10.10 -3.21
CA MET A 174 6.44 8.74 -3.73
C MET A 174 7.81 8.08 -3.93
N ALA A 175 8.77 8.82 -4.43
CA ALA A 175 10.15 8.35 -4.64
C ALA A 175 10.80 7.91 -3.32
N TYR A 176 10.77 8.77 -2.29
CA TYR A 176 11.31 8.43 -0.97
C TYR A 176 10.57 7.26 -0.31
N ARG A 177 9.24 7.16 -0.46
CA ARG A 177 8.51 5.98 0.00
C ARG A 177 8.99 4.70 -0.68
N MET A 178 9.18 4.71 -2.01
CA MET A 178 9.70 3.55 -2.75
C MET A 178 11.11 3.16 -2.28
N MET A 179 12.00 4.17 -2.11
CA MET A 179 13.34 3.93 -1.56
C MET A 179 13.28 3.30 -0.17
N GLY A 180 12.40 3.80 0.70
CA GLY A 180 12.18 3.27 2.04
C GLY A 180 11.81 1.78 2.02
N PHE A 181 10.89 1.38 1.15
CA PHE A 181 10.55 -0.03 0.97
C PHE A 181 11.70 -0.87 0.37
N GLY A 182 12.47 -0.31 -0.55
CA GLY A 182 13.66 -0.96 -1.10
C GLY A 182 14.71 -1.22 -0.02
N TYR A 183 15.09 -0.19 0.75
CA TYR A 183 16.05 -0.33 1.85
C TYR A 183 15.55 -1.31 2.91
N LEU A 184 14.26 -1.25 3.29
CA LEU A 184 13.69 -2.14 4.29
C LEU A 184 13.77 -3.61 3.83
N GLY A 185 13.44 -3.90 2.57
CA GLY A 185 13.55 -5.24 1.99
C GLY A 185 15.00 -5.75 1.89
N LEU A 186 15.96 -4.85 1.70
CA LEU A 186 17.39 -5.17 1.71
C LEU A 186 17.98 -5.28 3.14
N GLY A 187 17.19 -4.98 4.18
CA GLY A 187 17.59 -5.07 5.59
C GLY A 187 18.23 -3.81 6.16
N ASP A 188 18.36 -2.75 5.38
CA ASP A 188 18.88 -1.45 5.85
C ASP A 188 17.76 -0.61 6.47
N LYS A 189 17.46 -0.93 7.73
CA LYS A 189 16.39 -0.27 8.49
C LYS A 189 16.66 1.23 8.72
N ALA A 190 17.92 1.61 8.91
CA ALA A 190 18.29 2.99 9.20
C ALA A 190 18.01 3.91 7.99
N GLU A 191 18.42 3.49 6.80
CA GLU A 191 18.13 4.25 5.58
C GLU A 191 16.65 4.18 5.20
N ALA A 192 15.97 3.06 5.47
CA ALA A 192 14.52 2.95 5.29
C ALA A 192 13.75 3.96 6.14
N GLN A 193 14.08 4.08 7.44
CA GLN A 193 13.46 5.05 8.35
C GLN A 193 13.69 6.49 7.90
N LYS A 194 14.91 6.86 7.47
CA LYS A 194 15.19 8.19 6.91
C LYS A 194 14.33 8.48 5.67
N CYS A 195 14.23 7.53 4.76
CA CYS A 195 13.42 7.69 3.57
C CYS A 195 11.93 7.85 3.89
N PHE A 196 11.37 7.06 4.79
CA PHE A 196 9.98 7.20 5.21
C PHE A 196 9.74 8.53 5.93
N GLN A 197 10.67 8.98 6.79
CA GLN A 197 10.57 10.27 7.44
C GLN A 197 10.61 11.42 6.42
N THR A 198 11.57 11.42 5.49
CA THR A 198 11.65 12.42 4.41
C THR A 198 10.36 12.45 3.58
N SER A 199 9.78 11.28 3.29
CA SER A 199 8.49 11.19 2.58
C SER A 199 7.36 11.89 3.36
N LEU A 200 7.35 11.80 4.70
CA LEU A 200 6.36 12.48 5.56
C LEU A 200 6.65 13.96 5.72
N ASP A 201 7.90 14.37 5.77
CA ASP A 201 8.31 15.77 5.88
C ASP A 201 7.90 16.56 4.62
N LEU A 202 7.98 15.91 3.45
CA LEU A 202 7.50 16.47 2.19
C LEU A 202 5.97 16.51 2.14
N LYS A 203 5.31 15.44 2.56
CA LYS A 203 3.85 15.33 2.54
C LYS A 203 3.38 14.43 3.68
N ASN A 204 2.75 15.01 4.68
CA ASN A 204 2.33 14.33 5.91
C ASN A 204 1.15 13.37 5.75
N ASP A 205 0.56 13.27 4.56
CA ASP A 205 -0.58 12.43 4.23
C ASP A 205 -0.18 11.03 3.69
N ASN A 206 1.10 10.66 3.76
CA ASN A 206 1.58 9.36 3.31
C ASN A 206 1.38 8.28 4.38
N LEU A 207 0.20 7.64 4.35
CA LEU A 207 -0.20 6.61 5.32
C LEU A 207 0.84 5.49 5.45
N TRP A 208 1.35 4.96 4.32
CA TRP A 208 2.24 3.79 4.38
C TRP A 208 3.64 4.13 4.87
N SER A 209 4.15 5.33 4.66
CA SER A 209 5.38 5.79 5.31
C SER A 209 5.19 5.89 6.82
N LYS A 210 4.06 6.45 7.27
CA LYS A 210 3.71 6.52 8.70
C LYS A 210 3.55 5.14 9.33
N PHE A 211 2.85 4.23 8.62
CA PHE A 211 2.66 2.85 9.06
C PHE A 211 3.99 2.12 9.26
N MET A 212 4.92 2.25 8.30
CA MET A 212 6.23 1.60 8.38
C MET A 212 7.08 2.14 9.53
N LEU A 213 7.08 3.45 9.78
CA LEU A 213 7.78 4.04 10.93
C LEU A 213 7.20 3.57 12.27
N ALA A 214 5.91 3.29 12.34
CA ALA A 214 5.25 2.80 13.56
C ALA A 214 5.47 1.31 13.81
N THR A 215 5.86 0.53 12.80
CA THR A 215 5.91 -0.95 12.88
C THR A 215 7.32 -1.55 12.75
N HIS A 216 8.33 -0.76 12.38
CA HIS A 216 9.71 -1.20 12.13
C HIS A 216 10.74 -0.31 12.81
#